data_a8c73c920186939c51a7808519c3aa58
#
_entry.id   a8c73c920186939c51a7808519c3aa58
#
_cell.length_a   1.000
_cell.length_b   1.000
_cell.length_c   1.000
_cell.angle_alpha   90.00
_cell.angle_beta   90.00
_cell.angle_gamma   90.00
#
_symmetry.space_group_name_H-M   'P 1'
#
loop_
_entity.id
_entity.type
_entity.pdbx_description
1 polymer ?
#
loop_
_entity_poly.entity_id
_entity_poly.type
_entity_poly.pdbx_seq_one_letter_code
_entity_poly.pdbx_strand_id
1 'polypeptide(L)'
;MRVLEGKSVFSGIAIGKISILQKADTSVKRTKVENPEAEITRVQEAKEKAVEQLQKLYDKALREVGESGAAIFEVHQMMLDDEDYLDSIDNIIRTENVNAEYAVATTGDNFADMFAQMDDDYMKARAADVKDISDRLVRVLSGHDEGDMDAAEPSIIVAEDLAPSETCLLYTSPSP
;
A
#
# COMPACT_ATOMS: atom_id res chain seq x y z
N MET A 1 -9.23 23.20 23.91
CA MET A 1 -9.41 21.76 24.07
C MET A 1 -10.13 21.25 22.84
N ARG A 2 -9.55 20.35 22.06
CA ARG A 2 -10.19 19.77 20.86
C ARG A 2 -10.88 18.48 21.28
N VAL A 3 -12.17 18.38 21.09
CA VAL A 3 -12.95 17.17 21.36
C VAL A 3 -13.14 16.44 20.03
N LEU A 4 -12.84 15.15 19.99
CA LEU A 4 -13.07 14.29 18.83
C LEU A 4 -14.22 13.34 19.20
N GLU A 5 -15.23 13.28 18.34
CA GLU A 5 -16.30 12.28 18.46
C GLU A 5 -15.92 11.05 17.64
N GLY A 6 -16.02 9.86 18.24
CA GLY A 6 -15.69 8.59 17.61
C GLY A 6 -16.78 7.54 17.80
N LYS A 7 -16.77 6.50 16.95
CA LYS A 7 -17.63 5.32 17.11
C LYS A 7 -16.79 4.16 17.65
N SER A 8 -17.24 3.53 18.73
CA SER A 8 -16.67 2.26 19.18
C SER A 8 -17.15 1.14 18.26
N VAL A 9 -16.21 0.44 17.65
CA VAL A 9 -16.49 -0.73 16.80
C VAL A 9 -16.40 -2.02 17.61
N PHE A 10 -15.61 -2.01 18.67
CA PHE A 10 -15.44 -3.14 19.59
C PHE A 10 -15.46 -2.64 21.05
N SER A 11 -16.10 -3.39 21.95
CA SER A 11 -16.12 -3.05 23.36
C SER A 11 -15.00 -3.78 24.09
N GLY A 12 -14.10 -3.04 24.72
CA GLY A 12 -12.99 -3.60 25.48
C GLY A 12 -12.17 -2.51 26.16
N ILE A 13 -11.26 -2.92 27.03
CA ILE A 13 -10.27 -2.06 27.68
C ILE A 13 -8.90 -2.60 27.33
N ALA A 14 -8.06 -1.76 26.73
CA ALA A 14 -6.67 -2.08 26.47
C ALA A 14 -5.76 -1.10 27.24
N ILE A 15 -4.73 -1.63 27.89
CA ILE A 15 -3.72 -0.85 28.59
C ILE A 15 -2.35 -1.20 28.01
N GLY A 16 -1.66 -0.23 27.45
CA GLY A 16 -0.37 -0.44 26.81
C GLY A 16 0.30 0.87 26.42
N LYS A 17 1.51 0.76 25.84
CA LYS A 17 2.19 1.91 25.22
C LYS A 17 1.42 2.34 23.98
N ILE A 18 1.39 3.64 23.70
CA ILE A 18 0.81 4.18 22.49
C ILE A 18 1.91 4.23 21.42
N SER A 19 1.62 3.64 20.25
CA SER A 19 2.42 3.76 19.04
C SER A 19 1.62 4.55 18.01
N ILE A 20 2.14 5.70 17.59
CA ILE A 20 1.51 6.53 16.56
C ILE A 20 2.10 6.11 15.21
N LEU A 21 1.26 5.48 14.40
CA LEU A 21 1.60 5.20 12.99
C LEU A 21 1.36 6.49 12.20
N GLN A 22 2.45 7.12 11.80
CA GLN A 22 2.38 8.20 10.82
C GLN A 22 2.60 7.57 9.45
N LYS A 23 1.75 7.91 8.48
CA LYS A 23 2.06 7.59 7.07
C LYS A 23 3.44 8.17 6.78
N ALA A 24 4.35 7.33 6.30
CA ALA A 24 5.61 7.80 5.78
C ALA A 24 5.31 8.92 4.76
N ASP A 25 6.03 10.04 4.86
CA ASP A 25 5.90 11.12 3.88
C ASP A 25 6.37 10.56 2.52
N THR A 26 5.43 10.06 1.75
CA THR A 26 5.63 9.55 0.38
C THR A 26 5.60 10.69 -0.63
N SER A 27 5.96 11.92 -0.22
CA SER A 27 6.07 13.03 -1.17
C SER A 27 7.12 12.71 -2.23
N VAL A 28 6.63 12.21 -3.35
CA VAL A 28 7.47 11.84 -4.48
C VAL A 28 7.85 13.11 -5.24
N LYS A 29 9.16 13.34 -5.37
CA LYS A 29 9.67 14.46 -6.17
C LYS A 29 9.75 14.06 -7.63
N ARG A 30 9.20 14.90 -8.51
CA ARG A 30 9.39 14.79 -9.94
C ARG A 30 10.82 15.15 -10.29
N THR A 31 11.58 14.19 -10.82
CA THR A 31 12.97 14.37 -11.24
C THR A 31 13.11 13.96 -12.69
N LYS A 32 13.80 14.78 -13.51
CA LYS A 32 14.12 14.40 -14.89
C LYS A 32 15.25 13.37 -14.91
N VAL A 33 15.10 12.39 -15.80
CA VAL A 33 16.07 11.32 -16.01
C VAL A 33 16.63 11.35 -17.43
N GLU A 34 17.88 10.91 -17.59
CA GLU A 34 18.54 10.84 -18.89
C GLU A 34 18.27 9.50 -19.60
N ASN A 35 17.98 8.45 -18.84
CA ASN A 35 17.76 7.11 -19.37
C ASN A 35 16.40 6.54 -18.86
N PRO A 36 15.31 6.78 -19.60
CA PRO A 36 13.99 6.24 -19.26
C PRO A 36 13.94 4.72 -19.14
N GLU A 37 14.67 3.99 -19.99
CA GLU A 37 14.67 2.53 -19.96
C GLU A 37 15.29 1.95 -18.69
N ALA A 38 16.24 2.66 -18.07
CA ALA A 38 16.78 2.27 -16.78
C ALA A 38 15.72 2.43 -15.66
N GLU A 39 14.88 3.46 -15.73
CA GLU A 39 13.79 3.66 -14.78
C GLU A 39 12.71 2.58 -14.94
N ILE A 40 12.39 2.19 -16.16
CA ILE A 40 11.46 1.08 -16.45
C ILE A 40 12.00 -0.23 -15.87
N THR A 41 13.29 -0.50 -16.04
CA THR A 41 13.92 -1.68 -15.41
C THR A 41 13.80 -1.64 -13.89
N ARG A 42 14.00 -0.47 -13.27
CA ARG A 42 13.80 -0.29 -11.81
C ARG A 42 12.36 -0.58 -11.38
N VAL A 43 11.37 -0.17 -12.19
CA VAL A 43 9.95 -0.49 -11.90
C VAL A 43 9.72 -1.99 -11.93
N GLN A 44 10.26 -2.71 -12.93
CA GLN A 44 10.11 -4.16 -13.03
C GLN A 44 10.75 -4.89 -11.84
N GLU A 45 11.97 -4.52 -11.45
CA GLU A 45 12.65 -5.09 -10.28
C GLU A 45 11.89 -4.79 -8.98
N ALA A 46 11.34 -3.57 -8.84
CA ALA A 46 10.55 -3.18 -7.69
C ALA A 46 9.21 -3.94 -7.63
N LYS A 47 8.57 -4.17 -8.79
CA LYS A 47 7.36 -4.97 -8.91
C LYS A 47 7.60 -6.41 -8.41
N GLU A 48 8.67 -7.06 -8.86
CA GLU A 48 9.00 -8.41 -8.41
C GLU A 48 9.16 -8.48 -6.88
N LYS A 49 9.88 -7.52 -6.29
CA LYS A 49 10.04 -7.43 -4.83
C LYS A 49 8.70 -7.16 -4.11
N ALA A 50 7.86 -6.27 -4.65
CA ALA A 50 6.56 -5.98 -4.08
C ALA A 50 5.64 -7.22 -4.10
N VAL A 51 5.66 -8.00 -5.17
CA VAL A 51 4.92 -9.26 -5.27
C VAL A 51 5.44 -10.28 -4.25
N GLU A 52 6.76 -10.40 -4.05
CA GLU A 52 7.31 -11.27 -3.01
C GLU A 52 6.88 -10.84 -1.59
N GLN A 53 6.83 -9.53 -1.32
CA GLN A 53 6.34 -9.00 -0.05
C GLN A 53 4.86 -9.34 0.16
N LEU A 54 4.03 -9.13 -0.86
CA LEU A 54 2.61 -9.46 -0.82
C LEU A 54 2.38 -10.96 -0.63
N GLN A 55 3.20 -11.82 -1.24
CA GLN A 55 3.11 -13.26 -1.02
C GLN A 55 3.41 -13.65 0.44
N LYS A 56 4.42 -13.04 1.05
CA LYS A 56 4.70 -13.26 2.49
C LYS A 56 3.54 -12.81 3.39
N LEU A 57 2.92 -11.67 3.05
CA LEU A 57 1.75 -11.17 3.76
C LEU A 57 0.53 -12.08 3.57
N TYR A 58 0.32 -12.60 2.36
CA TYR A 58 -0.70 -13.60 2.06
C TYR A 58 -0.53 -14.85 2.93
N ASP A 59 0.68 -15.42 2.93
CA ASP A 59 0.98 -16.63 3.71
C ASP A 59 0.80 -16.41 5.22
N LYS A 60 1.13 -15.22 5.72
CA LYS A 60 0.90 -14.82 7.12
C LYS A 60 -0.59 -14.71 7.40
N ALA A 61 -1.32 -13.94 6.60
CA ALA A 61 -2.75 -13.73 6.75
C ALA A 61 -3.54 -15.06 6.66
N LEU A 62 -3.15 -15.94 5.74
CA LEU A 62 -3.78 -17.25 5.59
C LEU A 62 -3.69 -18.08 6.88
N ARG A 63 -2.56 -18.01 7.58
CA ARG A 63 -2.36 -18.75 8.85
C ARG A 63 -3.11 -18.09 10.02
N GLU A 64 -3.23 -16.77 10.05
CA GLU A 64 -3.70 -16.02 11.21
C GLU A 64 -5.20 -15.70 11.16
N VAL A 65 -5.71 -15.35 9.98
CA VAL A 65 -7.10 -14.90 9.78
C VAL A 65 -7.87 -15.73 8.73
N GLY A 66 -7.20 -16.65 8.03
CA GLY A 66 -7.81 -17.54 7.05
C GLY A 66 -7.95 -16.94 5.65
N GLU A 67 -8.53 -17.71 4.72
CA GLU A 67 -8.63 -17.37 3.28
C GLU A 67 -9.29 -15.99 3.02
N SER A 68 -10.35 -15.70 3.76
CA SER A 68 -11.08 -14.42 3.56
C SER A 68 -10.22 -13.19 3.85
N GLY A 69 -9.34 -13.26 4.86
CA GLY A 69 -8.42 -12.17 5.19
C GLY A 69 -7.21 -12.12 4.25
N ALA A 70 -6.79 -13.28 3.72
CA ALA A 70 -5.65 -13.37 2.81
C ALA A 70 -5.99 -12.90 1.38
N ALA A 71 -7.24 -13.03 0.94
CA ALA A 71 -7.68 -12.75 -0.42
C ALA A 71 -7.33 -11.35 -0.93
N ILE A 72 -7.22 -10.35 -0.06
CA ILE A 72 -6.84 -8.99 -0.44
C ILE A 72 -5.43 -8.95 -1.06
N PHE A 73 -4.50 -9.76 -0.56
CA PHE A 73 -3.13 -9.79 -1.06
C PHE A 73 -3.02 -10.45 -2.44
N GLU A 74 -3.90 -11.43 -2.76
CA GLU A 74 -4.00 -11.96 -4.13
C GLU A 74 -4.48 -10.89 -5.11
N VAL A 75 -5.50 -10.12 -4.71
CA VAL A 75 -6.00 -9.01 -5.52
C VAL A 75 -4.92 -7.97 -5.76
N HIS A 76 -4.13 -7.61 -4.73
CA HIS A 76 -3.03 -6.67 -4.86
C HIS A 76 -1.94 -7.19 -5.81
N GLN A 77 -1.61 -8.49 -5.76
CA GLN A 77 -0.67 -9.09 -6.72
C GLN A 77 -1.20 -9.01 -8.15
N MET A 78 -2.48 -9.34 -8.37
CA MET A 78 -3.11 -9.25 -9.69
C MET A 78 -3.10 -7.81 -10.23
N MET A 79 -3.34 -6.81 -9.37
CA MET A 79 -3.31 -5.41 -9.78
C MET A 79 -1.89 -4.92 -10.12
N LEU A 80 -0.85 -5.45 -9.44
CA LEU A 80 0.55 -5.16 -9.78
C LEU A 80 1.00 -5.82 -11.10
N ASP A 81 0.34 -6.88 -11.52
CA ASP A 81 0.59 -7.57 -12.79
C ASP A 81 -0.32 -7.08 -13.93
N ASP A 82 -1.18 -6.10 -13.67
CA ASP A 82 -2.08 -5.54 -14.67
C ASP A 82 -1.32 -4.78 -15.75
N GLU A 83 -1.53 -5.17 -17.01
CA GLU A 83 -0.82 -4.59 -18.16
C GLU A 83 -1.14 -3.11 -18.37
N ASP A 84 -2.39 -2.69 -18.19
CA ASP A 84 -2.79 -1.30 -18.37
C ASP A 84 -2.15 -0.39 -17.32
N TYR A 85 -2.01 -0.89 -16.08
CA TYR A 85 -1.34 -0.18 -15.00
C TYR A 85 0.16 -0.01 -15.30
N LEU A 86 0.85 -1.08 -15.69
CA LEU A 86 2.28 -1.06 -16.00
C LEU A 86 2.58 -0.23 -17.24
N ASP A 87 1.80 -0.38 -18.31
CA ASP A 87 1.94 0.40 -19.54
C ASP A 87 1.74 1.90 -19.29
N SER A 88 0.85 2.26 -18.39
CA SER A 88 0.65 3.66 -17.99
C SER A 88 1.89 4.25 -17.30
N ILE A 89 2.53 3.49 -16.40
CA ILE A 89 3.79 3.88 -15.75
C ILE A 89 4.89 4.07 -16.80
N ASP A 90 5.07 3.08 -17.66
CA ASP A 90 6.08 3.09 -18.71
C ASP A 90 5.90 4.29 -19.67
N ASN A 91 4.65 4.56 -20.05
CA ASN A 91 4.31 5.69 -20.90
C ASN A 91 4.68 7.04 -20.26
N ILE A 92 4.38 7.24 -18.97
CA ILE A 92 4.76 8.46 -18.25
C ILE A 92 6.28 8.61 -18.21
N ILE A 93 7.02 7.53 -17.88
CA ILE A 93 8.49 7.55 -17.84
C ILE A 93 9.05 7.95 -19.21
N ARG A 94 8.61 7.32 -20.31
CA ARG A 94 9.12 7.59 -21.66
C ARG A 94 8.75 8.95 -22.20
N THR A 95 7.51 9.39 -21.97
CA THR A 95 7.02 10.65 -22.56
C THR A 95 7.50 11.88 -21.81
N GLU A 96 7.59 11.78 -20.49
CA GLU A 96 7.95 12.90 -19.63
C GLU A 96 9.42 12.90 -19.19
N ASN A 97 10.17 11.80 -19.42
CA ASN A 97 11.54 11.59 -18.97
C ASN A 97 11.67 11.82 -17.45
N VAL A 98 10.84 11.15 -16.66
CA VAL A 98 10.78 11.28 -15.19
C VAL A 98 11.17 9.99 -14.49
N ASN A 99 11.51 10.12 -13.21
CA ASN A 99 11.86 9.00 -12.34
C ASN A 99 10.70 8.05 -12.08
N ALA A 100 11.02 6.80 -11.83
CA ALA A 100 10.09 5.70 -11.58
C ALA A 100 9.08 6.02 -10.47
N GLU A 101 9.54 6.55 -9.34
CA GLU A 101 8.70 6.87 -8.19
C GLU A 101 7.58 7.86 -8.55
N TYR A 102 7.91 8.89 -9.33
CA TYR A 102 6.93 9.87 -9.78
C TYR A 102 5.91 9.27 -10.75
N ALA A 103 6.37 8.45 -11.70
CA ALA A 103 5.48 7.79 -12.66
C ALA A 103 4.50 6.84 -11.95
N VAL A 104 4.99 6.04 -11.00
CA VAL A 104 4.16 5.13 -10.20
C VAL A 104 3.13 5.89 -9.38
N ALA A 105 3.54 6.92 -8.64
CA ALA A 105 2.64 7.72 -7.82
C ALA A 105 1.54 8.39 -8.67
N THR A 106 1.93 8.98 -9.81
CA THR A 106 0.99 9.64 -10.74
C THR A 106 0.00 8.64 -11.35
N THR A 107 0.48 7.46 -11.75
CA THR A 107 -0.40 6.39 -12.27
C THR A 107 -1.37 5.92 -11.19
N GLY A 108 -0.88 5.69 -9.97
CA GLY A 108 -1.72 5.31 -8.84
C GLY A 108 -2.83 6.32 -8.55
N ASP A 109 -2.51 7.62 -8.59
CA ASP A 109 -3.49 8.68 -8.41
C ASP A 109 -4.54 8.66 -9.54
N ASN A 110 -4.10 8.56 -10.80
CA ASN A 110 -5.00 8.54 -11.95
C ASN A 110 -5.96 7.35 -11.94
N PHE A 111 -5.46 6.15 -11.62
CA PHE A 111 -6.30 4.95 -11.54
C PHE A 111 -7.24 5.00 -10.33
N ALA A 112 -6.78 5.48 -9.18
CA ALA A 112 -7.64 5.65 -8.01
C ALA A 112 -8.77 6.65 -8.29
N ASP A 113 -8.49 7.77 -8.94
CA ASP A 113 -9.49 8.76 -9.34
C ASP A 113 -10.48 8.18 -10.35
N MET A 114 -10.00 7.38 -11.30
CA MET A 114 -10.86 6.70 -12.27
C MET A 114 -11.82 5.73 -11.57
N PHE A 115 -11.33 4.88 -10.67
CA PHE A 115 -12.18 3.96 -9.90
C PHE A 115 -13.16 4.69 -8.98
N ALA A 116 -12.73 5.77 -8.34
CA ALA A 116 -13.59 6.55 -7.45
C ALA A 116 -14.77 7.23 -8.18
N GLN A 117 -14.64 7.49 -9.49
CA GLN A 117 -15.68 8.10 -10.33
C GLN A 117 -16.65 7.09 -10.93
N MET A 118 -16.41 5.78 -10.82
CA MET A 118 -17.32 4.75 -11.30
C MET A 118 -18.61 4.73 -10.47
N ASP A 119 -19.75 4.37 -11.08
CA ASP A 119 -21.02 4.28 -10.38
C ASP A 119 -21.18 3.00 -9.52
N ASP A 120 -20.23 2.08 -9.60
CA ASP A 120 -20.22 0.80 -8.89
C ASP A 120 -19.45 0.92 -7.58
N ASP A 121 -20.11 0.64 -6.45
CA ASP A 121 -19.50 0.76 -5.12
C ASP A 121 -18.34 -0.24 -4.88
N TYR A 122 -18.37 -1.40 -5.55
CA TYR A 122 -17.28 -2.37 -5.51
C TYR A 122 -16.04 -1.80 -6.20
N MET A 123 -16.20 -1.17 -7.36
CA MET A 123 -15.09 -0.53 -8.08
C MET A 123 -14.57 0.69 -7.33
N LYS A 124 -15.43 1.49 -6.70
CA LYS A 124 -14.98 2.60 -5.84
C LYS A 124 -14.07 2.13 -4.69
N ALA A 125 -14.37 0.98 -4.10
CA ALA A 125 -13.54 0.42 -3.04
C ALA A 125 -12.13 0.08 -3.55
N ARG A 126 -11.97 -0.26 -4.83
CA ARG A 126 -10.66 -0.55 -5.46
C ARG A 126 -9.75 0.67 -5.56
N ALA A 127 -10.27 1.89 -5.47
CA ALA A 127 -9.44 3.09 -5.43
C ALA A 127 -8.42 3.07 -4.28
N ALA A 128 -8.82 2.56 -3.09
CA ALA A 128 -7.93 2.42 -1.95
C ALA A 128 -6.87 1.33 -2.18
N ASP A 129 -7.23 0.23 -2.84
CA ASP A 129 -6.30 -0.86 -3.15
C ASP A 129 -5.22 -0.39 -4.14
N VAL A 130 -5.60 0.36 -5.19
CA VAL A 130 -4.64 0.94 -6.15
C VAL A 130 -3.65 1.88 -5.44
N LYS A 131 -4.13 2.69 -4.52
CA LYS A 131 -3.26 3.56 -3.71
C LYS A 131 -2.28 2.75 -2.89
N ASP A 132 -2.74 1.69 -2.21
CA ASP A 132 -1.92 0.83 -1.37
C ASP A 132 -0.79 0.15 -2.18
N ILE A 133 -1.11 -0.43 -3.36
CA ILE A 133 -0.08 -1.06 -4.20
C ILE A 133 0.90 -0.05 -4.78
N SER A 134 0.44 1.15 -5.14
CA SER A 134 1.30 2.21 -5.67
C SER A 134 2.23 2.75 -4.59
N ASP A 135 1.74 2.99 -3.38
CA ASP A 135 2.54 3.41 -2.23
C ASP A 135 3.58 2.34 -1.86
N ARG A 136 3.22 1.05 -1.93
CA ARG A 136 4.15 -0.07 -1.74
C ARG A 136 5.26 -0.04 -2.79
N LEU A 137 4.91 0.11 -4.06
CA LEU A 137 5.88 0.15 -5.16
C LEU A 137 6.83 1.34 -5.03
N VAL A 138 6.33 2.51 -4.65
CA VAL A 138 7.14 3.71 -4.36
C VAL A 138 8.10 3.45 -3.20
N ARG A 139 7.66 2.80 -2.11
CA ARG A 139 8.53 2.44 -0.98
C ARG A 139 9.67 1.52 -1.41
N VAL A 140 9.37 0.48 -2.20
CA VAL A 140 10.37 -0.44 -2.72
C VAL A 140 11.37 0.28 -3.61
N LEU A 141 10.91 1.14 -4.53
CA LEU A 141 11.77 1.97 -5.41
C LEU A 141 12.68 2.89 -4.63
N SER A 142 12.19 3.45 -3.52
CA SER A 142 12.92 4.36 -2.66
C SER A 142 13.89 3.66 -1.69
N GLY A 143 13.95 2.32 -1.72
CA GLY A 143 14.81 1.53 -0.83
C GLY A 143 14.35 1.52 0.63
N HIS A 144 13.11 1.92 0.89
CA HIS A 144 12.50 1.78 2.20
C HIS A 144 11.88 0.39 2.30
N ASP A 145 12.70 -0.60 2.66
CA ASP A 145 12.18 -1.90 3.03
C ASP A 145 11.23 -1.74 4.23
N GLU A 146 10.12 -2.43 4.18
CA GLU A 146 9.25 -2.56 5.36
C GLU A 146 10.10 -3.15 6.47
N GLY A 147 10.63 -2.27 7.34
CA GLY A 147 11.22 -2.73 8.58
C GLY A 147 10.17 -3.56 9.29
N ASP A 148 10.54 -4.78 9.63
CA ASP A 148 9.72 -5.73 10.35
C ASP A 148 8.86 -5.04 11.43
N MET A 149 7.58 -4.85 11.17
CA MET A 149 6.63 -4.54 12.25
C MET A 149 6.47 -5.76 13.19
N ASP A 150 7.24 -6.82 12.95
CA ASP A 150 7.18 -8.09 13.65
C ASP A 150 7.76 -8.10 15.07
N ALA A 151 8.35 -7.01 15.53
CA ALA A 151 9.01 -7.00 16.85
C ALA A 151 8.52 -5.88 17.80
N ALA A 152 7.40 -5.25 17.50
CA ALA A 152 6.87 -4.24 18.41
C ALA A 152 6.29 -4.93 19.66
N GLU A 153 6.77 -4.51 20.85
CA GLU A 153 6.07 -4.82 22.11
C GLU A 153 4.57 -4.51 21.95
N PRO A 154 3.68 -5.31 22.55
CA PRO A 154 2.24 -5.06 22.48
C PRO A 154 1.92 -3.59 22.77
N SER A 155 1.36 -2.89 21.80
CA SER A 155 1.11 -1.46 21.86
C SER A 155 -0.28 -1.12 21.34
N ILE A 156 -0.82 0.00 21.81
CA ILE A 156 -2.06 0.58 21.29
C ILE A 156 -1.68 1.44 20.09
N ILE A 157 -2.13 1.04 18.92
CA ILE A 157 -1.82 1.75 17.66
C ILE A 157 -2.84 2.87 17.47
N VAL A 158 -2.33 4.05 17.15
CA VAL A 158 -3.13 5.22 16.76
C VAL A 158 -2.67 5.65 15.38
N ALA A 159 -3.58 5.68 14.43
CA ALA A 159 -3.34 6.10 13.05
C ALA A 159 -4.46 7.03 12.58
N GLU A 160 -4.17 7.92 11.62
CA GLU A 160 -5.22 8.72 10.96
C GLU A 160 -6.03 7.85 10.00
N ASP A 161 -5.36 6.95 9.30
CA ASP A 161 -5.94 5.99 8.36
C ASP A 161 -4.96 4.83 8.19
N LEU A 162 -5.47 3.65 7.86
CA LEU A 162 -4.69 2.44 7.62
C LEU A 162 -5.04 1.88 6.25
N ALA A 163 -4.00 1.56 5.48
CA ALA A 163 -4.18 0.84 4.23
C ALA A 163 -4.73 -0.57 4.48
N PRO A 164 -5.43 -1.17 3.50
CA PRO A 164 -5.94 -2.54 3.63
C PRO A 164 -4.86 -3.56 4.03
N SER A 165 -3.66 -3.45 3.47
CA SER A 165 -2.54 -4.32 3.81
C SER A 165 -2.02 -4.11 5.24
N GLU A 166 -2.02 -2.87 5.73
CA GLU A 166 -1.61 -2.53 7.11
C GLU A 166 -2.62 -3.05 8.14
N THR A 167 -3.92 -2.93 7.85
CA THR A 167 -4.98 -3.41 8.73
C THR A 167 -4.88 -4.91 8.97
N CYS A 168 -4.54 -5.68 7.95
CA CYS A 168 -4.39 -7.12 8.05
C CYS A 168 -3.20 -7.53 8.95
N LEU A 169 -2.13 -6.73 8.97
CA LEU A 169 -0.95 -6.95 9.82
C LEU A 169 -1.23 -6.70 11.31
N LEU A 170 -2.20 -5.84 11.62
CA LEU A 170 -2.54 -5.47 12.99
C LEU A 170 -3.45 -6.49 13.68
N TYR A 171 -4.05 -7.42 12.94
CA TYR A 171 -4.93 -8.45 13.49
C TYR A 171 -4.20 -9.60 14.19
N THR A 172 -2.88 -9.53 14.31
CA THR A 172 -2.02 -10.62 14.82
C THR A 172 -1.93 -10.70 16.34
N SER A 173 -2.69 -9.90 17.09
CA SER A 173 -2.77 -10.07 18.53
C SER A 173 -4.03 -10.86 18.89
N PRO A 174 -3.90 -12.09 19.42
CA PRO A 174 -5.06 -12.77 19.96
C PRO A 174 -5.62 -11.91 21.08
N SER A 175 -6.86 -11.49 20.92
CA SER A 175 -7.62 -10.92 22.03
C SER A 175 -7.70 -11.97 23.14
N PRO A 176 -7.36 -11.65 24.37
CA PRO A 176 -7.46 -12.57 25.48
C PRO A 176 -8.91 -13.00 25.76
#